data_55dcdf8aadac2394f476c3030f478c19
#
_entry.id   55dcdf8aadac2394f476c3030f478c19
#
_cell.length_a   1.000
_cell.length_b   1.000
_cell.length_c   1.000
_cell.angle_alpha   90.00
_cell.angle_beta   90.00
_cell.angle_gamma   90.00
#
_symmetry.space_group_name_H-M   'P 1'
#
loop_
_entity.id
_entity.type
_entity.pdbx_description
1 polymer ?
#
loop_
_entity_poly.entity_id
_entity_poly.type
_entity_poly.pdbx_seq_one_letter_code
_entity_poly.pdbx_strand_id
1 'polypeptide(L)' 'MQDDYLTRCVVDPVKRKFYLYSEQGDERVVNCETVDQFMSVLEMVRNRCPEEALAYANPL' A
#
# COMPACT_ATOMS: atom_id res chain seq x y z
N MET A 1 -6.48 8.17 -19.44
CA MET A 1 -5.86 7.97 -18.57
C MET A 1 -6.47 7.27 -17.58
N GLN A 2 -6.10 6.60 -16.86
CA GLN A 2 -6.70 5.97 -16.06
C GLN A 2 -6.41 6.26 -14.78
N ASP A 3 -7.22 6.27 -13.94
CA ASP A 3 -6.97 6.57 -12.70
C ASP A 3 -6.71 5.38 -11.99
N ASP A 4 -5.61 5.14 -11.56
CA ASP A 4 -5.29 4.05 -10.83
C ASP A 4 -5.80 4.23 -9.45
N TYR A 5 -7.07 4.07 -9.30
CA TYR A 5 -7.65 4.19 -8.02
C TYR A 5 -7.44 2.92 -7.26
N LEU A 6 -6.87 2.99 -6.09
CA LEU A 6 -6.67 1.83 -5.23
C LEU A 6 -7.87 1.69 -4.31
N THR A 7 -8.50 0.53 -4.37
CA THR A 7 -9.66 0.28 -3.54
C THR A 7 -9.29 -0.25 -2.18
N ARG A 8 -8.07 -0.76 -2.03
CA ARG A 8 -7.63 -1.28 -0.74
C ARG A 8 -6.12 -1.30 -0.72
N CYS A 9 -5.54 -0.92 0.39
CA CYS A 9 -4.10 -0.96 0.58
C CYS A 9 -3.83 -1.55 1.95
N VAL A 10 -2.99 -2.58 2.00
CA VAL A 10 -2.60 -3.18 3.26
C VAL A 10 -1.12 -2.91 3.45
N VAL A 11 -0.76 -2.32 4.59
CA VAL A 11 0.61 -1.97 4.89
C VAL A 11 1.12 -2.93 5.95
N ASP A 12 2.22 -3.60 5.66
CA ASP A 12 2.85 -4.53 6.59
C ASP A 12 4.17 -3.92 7.05
N PRO A 13 4.18 -3.22 8.16
CA PRO A 13 5.41 -2.55 8.60
C PRO A 13 6.49 -3.51 9.09
N VAL A 14 6.11 -4.69 9.51
CA VAL A 14 7.10 -5.64 9.98
C VAL A 14 7.92 -6.19 8.82
N LYS A 15 7.25 -6.55 7.74
CA LYS A 15 7.93 -7.10 6.58
C LYS A 15 8.25 -6.03 5.56
N ARG A 16 7.86 -4.80 5.82
CA ARG A 16 8.09 -3.69 4.91
C ARG A 16 7.51 -3.98 3.53
N LYS A 17 6.25 -4.41 3.50
CA LYS A 17 5.57 -4.71 2.26
C LYS A 17 4.27 -3.96 2.17
N PHE A 18 3.83 -3.75 0.94
CA PHE A 18 2.55 -3.12 0.70
C PHE A 18 1.78 -4.02 -0.25
N TYR A 19 0.50 -4.23 0.06
CA TYR A 19 -0.38 -5.00 -0.80
C TYR A 19 -1.40 -4.04 -1.34
N LEU A 20 -1.38 -3.81 -2.64
CA LEU A 20 -2.23 -2.81 -3.27
C LEU A 20 -3.25 -3.52 -4.15
N TYR A 21 -4.51 -3.16 -3.97
CA TYR A 21 -5.59 -3.76 -4.73
C TYR A 21 -6.30 -2.66 -5.53
N SER A 22 -6.49 -2.89 -6.80
CA SER A 22 -7.13 -1.91 -7.64
C SER A 22 -8.61 -2.25 -7.82
N GLU A 23 -9.32 -1.30 -8.40
CA GLU A 23 -10.74 -1.49 -8.63
C GLU A 23 -10.99 -2.62 -9.61
N GLN A 24 -10.04 -2.90 -10.45
CA GLN A 24 -10.18 -3.96 -11.44
C GLN A 24 -9.84 -5.33 -10.89
N GLY A 25 -9.47 -5.40 -9.63
CA GLY A 25 -9.15 -6.69 -9.04
C GLY A 25 -7.70 -7.08 -9.13
N ASP A 26 -6.84 -6.18 -9.60
CA ASP A 26 -5.42 -6.48 -9.67
C ASP A 26 -4.79 -6.34 -8.30
N GLU A 27 -3.85 -7.21 -8.01
CA GLU A 27 -3.14 -7.15 -6.76
C GLU A 27 -1.67 -6.92 -7.06
N ARG A 28 -1.04 -6.01 -6.35
CA ARG A 28 0.37 -5.74 -6.54
C ARG A 28 1.05 -5.69 -5.18
N VAL A 29 2.19 -6.36 -5.07
CA VAL A 29 2.93 -6.39 -3.83
C VAL A 29 4.21 -5.59 -4.04
N VAL A 30 4.47 -4.64 -3.15
CA VAL A 30 5.66 -3.82 -3.22
C VAL A 30 6.53 -4.18 -2.03
N ASN A 31 7.78 -4.58 -2.30
CA ASN A 31 8.73 -4.93 -1.25
C ASN A 31 9.72 -3.81 -1.11
N CYS A 32 9.96 -3.38 0.13
CA CYS A 32 10.90 -2.31 0.40
C CYS A 32 12.08 -2.89 1.17
N GLU A 33 13.28 -2.54 0.76
CA GLU A 33 14.46 -3.10 1.38
C GLU A 33 14.94 -2.27 2.55
N THR A 34 14.62 -1.01 2.60
CA THR A 34 15.06 -0.16 3.68
C THR A 34 13.87 0.57 4.27
N VAL A 35 14.06 1.10 5.48
CA VAL A 35 13.02 1.86 6.12
C VAL A 35 12.75 3.16 5.37
N ASP A 36 13.79 3.78 4.83
CA ASP A 36 13.62 4.99 4.06
C ASP A 36 12.74 4.73 2.85
N GLN A 37 12.97 3.62 2.17
CA GLN A 37 12.18 3.27 1.01
C GLN A 37 10.74 2.98 1.43
N PHE A 38 10.58 2.29 2.57
CA PHE A 38 9.25 1.98 3.06
C PHE A 38 8.48 3.26 3.37
N MET A 39 9.12 4.24 4.00
CA MET A 39 8.44 5.48 4.34
C MET A 39 8.06 6.27 3.09
N SER A 40 8.92 6.24 2.08
CA SER A 40 8.62 6.94 0.83
C SER A 40 7.40 6.33 0.14
N VAL A 41 7.35 5.01 0.09
CA VAL A 41 6.23 4.34 -0.54
C VAL A 41 4.96 4.54 0.27
N LEU A 42 5.09 4.54 1.60
CA LEU A 42 3.93 4.74 2.45
C LEU A 42 3.32 6.11 2.20
N GLU A 43 4.15 7.12 2.06
CA GLU A 43 3.64 8.45 1.81
C GLU A 43 2.92 8.51 0.47
N MET A 44 3.45 7.85 -0.54
CA MET A 44 2.82 7.83 -1.84
C MET A 44 1.48 7.09 -1.79
N VAL A 45 1.45 5.97 -1.07
CA VAL A 45 0.24 5.19 -0.97
C VAL A 45 -0.83 5.98 -0.22
N ARG A 46 -0.45 6.69 0.83
CA ARG A 46 -1.42 7.47 1.58
C ARG A 46 -2.03 8.58 0.75
N ASN A 47 -1.30 9.08 -0.23
CA ASN A 47 -1.85 10.10 -1.10
C ASN A 47 -2.79 9.55 -2.15
N ARG A 48 -2.63 8.29 -2.49
CA ARG A 48 -3.44 7.71 -3.55
C ARG A 48 -4.57 6.82 -3.05
N CYS A 49 -4.52 6.41 -1.80
CA CYS A 49 -5.50 5.50 -1.27
C CYS A 49 -6.35 6.22 -0.23
N PRO A 50 -7.66 6.11 -0.31
CA PRO A 50 -8.49 6.75 0.71
C PRO A 50 -8.17 6.18 2.08
N GLU A 51 -8.32 7.03 3.08
CA GLU A 51 -7.95 6.62 4.42
C GLU A 51 -8.77 5.42 4.87
N GLU A 52 -10.00 5.35 4.45
CA GLU A 52 -10.85 4.24 4.87
C GLU A 52 -10.46 2.94 4.18
N ALA A 53 -9.74 3.01 3.06
CA ALA A 53 -9.29 1.82 2.38
C ALA A 53 -7.88 1.42 2.78
N LEU A 54 -7.24 2.20 3.64
CA LEU A 54 -5.89 1.93 4.06
C LEU A 54 -5.91 1.13 5.35
N ALA A 55 -5.30 -0.03 5.35
CA ALA A 55 -5.27 -0.89 6.52
C ALA A 55 -3.84 -1.26 6.84
N TYR A 56 -3.56 -1.47 8.11
CA TYR A 56 -2.24 -1.88 8.53
C TYR A 56 -2.31 -3.31 9.01
N ALA A 57 -1.43 -4.15 8.51
CA ALA A 57 -1.36 -5.52 8.96
C ALA A 57 -0.91 -5.55 10.40
N ASN A 58 -1.61 -6.32 11.18
CA ASN A 58 -1.27 -6.41 12.58
C ASN A 58 -0.49 -7.69 12.79
N PRO A 59 0.74 -7.60 13.17
CA PRO A 59 1.59 -8.78 13.27
C PRO A 59 1.28 -9.68 14.45
N LEU A 60 0.40 -9.31 15.28
CA LEU A 60 0.11 -10.15 16.43
C LEU A 60 -0.50 -11.47 16.08
#